data_9227082db6b3251eff638292a8806ab7
#
_entry.id   9227082db6b3251eff638292a8806ab7
#
_cell.length_a   1.000
_cell.length_b   1.000
_cell.length_c   1.000
_cell.angle_alpha   90.00
_cell.angle_beta   90.00
_cell.angle_gamma   90.00
#
_symmetry.space_group_name_H-M   'P 1'
#
loop_
_entity.id
_entity.type
_entity.pdbx_description
1 polymer ?
#
loop_
_entity_poly.entity_id
_entity_poly.type
_entity_poly.pdbx_seq_one_letter_code
_entity_poly.pdbx_strand_id
1 'polypeptide(L)' 'MVAAILAPELGGNLTVGLAAFGAAVGVGLIGMKASEAVGRNPGASTKILVQAILAIAFAEAIVFYALFLVK' A
#
# COMPACT_ATOMS: atom_id res chain seq x y z
N MET A 1 9.10 22.24 -23.66
CA MET A 1 10.44 21.65 -23.91
C MET A 1 10.94 20.88 -22.69
N VAL A 2 11.14 21.55 -21.56
CA VAL A 2 11.57 20.89 -20.35
C VAL A 2 10.60 19.81 -19.91
N ALA A 3 9.30 20.10 -19.98
CA ALA A 3 8.27 19.13 -19.64
C ALA A 3 8.34 17.88 -20.52
N ALA A 4 8.63 18.06 -21.81
CA ALA A 4 8.73 16.91 -22.72
C ALA A 4 9.95 16.04 -22.40
N ILE A 5 11.04 16.65 -21.91
CA ILE A 5 12.24 15.91 -21.53
C ILE A 5 12.03 15.17 -20.21
N LEU A 6 11.40 15.82 -19.25
CA LEU A 6 11.24 15.28 -17.91
C LEU A 6 9.99 14.40 -17.75
N ALA A 7 9.03 14.54 -18.66
CA ALA A 7 7.72 13.86 -18.51
C ALA A 7 7.82 12.34 -18.35
N PRO A 8 8.68 11.61 -19.11
CA PRO A 8 8.77 10.16 -18.93
C PRO A 8 9.23 9.76 -17.54
N GLU A 9 10.23 10.45 -17.00
CA GLU A 9 10.73 10.14 -15.66
C GLU A 9 9.74 10.58 -14.58
N LEU A 10 9.19 11.79 -14.73
CA LEU A 10 8.18 12.27 -13.79
C LEU A 10 6.96 11.38 -13.79
N GLY A 11 6.53 10.92 -14.98
CA GLY A 11 5.40 10.02 -15.10
C GLY A 11 5.63 8.72 -14.36
N GLY A 12 6.81 8.10 -14.57
CA GLY A 12 7.16 6.87 -13.88
C GLY A 12 7.28 7.05 -12.38
N ASN A 13 7.98 8.11 -11.96
CA ASN A 13 8.16 8.40 -10.54
C ASN A 13 6.85 8.76 -9.87
N LEU A 14 6.00 9.50 -10.55
CA LEU A 14 4.69 9.86 -10.02
C LEU A 14 3.81 8.63 -9.87
N THR A 15 3.84 7.73 -10.84
CA THR A 15 3.06 6.49 -10.77
C THR A 15 3.47 5.65 -9.57
N VAL A 16 4.78 5.46 -9.39
CA VAL A 16 5.29 4.71 -8.24
C VAL A 16 4.96 5.42 -6.93
N GLY A 17 5.14 6.75 -6.92
CA GLY A 17 4.83 7.54 -5.72
C GLY A 17 3.38 7.47 -5.33
N LEU A 18 2.47 7.55 -6.30
CA LEU A 18 1.04 7.44 -6.02
C LEU A 18 0.66 6.04 -5.57
N ALA A 19 1.25 5.01 -6.18
CA ALA A 19 1.01 3.64 -5.77
C ALA A 19 1.51 3.41 -4.34
N ALA A 20 2.71 3.90 -4.03
CA ALA A 20 3.27 3.78 -2.69
C ALA A 20 2.44 4.54 -1.65
N PHE A 21 2.00 5.74 -2.00
CA PHE A 21 1.15 6.53 -1.12
C PHE A 21 -0.17 5.81 -0.86
N GLY A 22 -0.81 5.32 -1.91
CA GLY A 22 -2.07 4.58 -1.78
C GLY A 22 -1.90 3.32 -0.94
N ALA A 23 -0.83 2.57 -1.19
CA ALA A 23 -0.55 1.36 -0.43
C ALA A 23 -0.29 1.69 1.05
N ALA A 24 0.46 2.77 1.31
CA ALA A 24 0.76 3.19 2.68
C ALA A 24 -0.51 3.60 3.43
N VAL A 25 -1.40 4.33 2.78
CA VAL A 25 -2.68 4.70 3.37
C VAL A 25 -3.51 3.44 3.65
N GLY A 26 -3.54 2.53 2.68
CA GLY A 26 -4.26 1.26 2.85
C GLY A 26 -3.72 0.45 4.02
N VAL A 27 -2.41 0.31 4.11
CA VAL A 27 -1.76 -0.40 5.22
C VAL A 27 -2.07 0.27 6.55
N GLY A 28 -2.02 1.60 6.59
CA GLY A 28 -2.35 2.35 7.80
C GLY A 28 -3.79 2.12 8.26
N LEU A 29 -4.73 2.12 7.32
CA LEU A 29 -6.14 1.87 7.64
C LEU A 29 -6.35 0.43 8.13
N ILE A 30 -5.72 -0.54 7.49
CA ILE A 30 -5.79 -1.93 7.90
C ILE A 30 -5.25 -2.08 9.31
N GLY A 31 -4.07 -1.50 9.58
CA GLY A 31 -3.44 -1.60 10.89
C GLY A 31 -4.28 -0.96 11.98
N MET A 32 -4.83 0.22 11.69
CA MET A 32 -5.68 0.93 12.64
C MET A 32 -6.92 0.11 12.99
N LYS A 33 -7.59 -0.43 11.97
CA LYS A 33 -8.80 -1.21 12.17
C LYS A 33 -8.50 -2.56 12.82
N ALA A 34 -7.39 -3.18 12.47
CA ALA A 34 -6.99 -4.43 13.10
C ALA A 34 -6.70 -4.23 14.59
N SER A 35 -5.98 -3.16 14.92
CA SER A 35 -5.68 -2.83 16.32
C SER A 35 -6.95 -2.58 17.12
N GLU A 36 -7.88 -1.85 16.53
CA GLU A 36 -9.17 -1.58 17.15
C GLU A 36 -9.96 -2.88 17.37
N ALA A 37 -9.98 -3.75 16.36
CA ALA A 37 -10.71 -5.02 16.44
C ALA A 37 -10.10 -5.94 17.51
N VAL A 38 -8.78 -5.99 17.63
CA VAL A 38 -8.12 -6.78 18.68
C VAL A 38 -8.46 -6.23 20.05
N GLY A 39 -8.48 -4.88 20.17
CA GLY A 39 -8.85 -4.25 21.43
C GLY A 39 -10.27 -4.59 21.87
N ARG A 40 -11.19 -4.71 20.90
CA ARG A 40 -12.59 -5.06 21.20
C ARG A 40 -12.79 -6.55 21.41
N ASN A 41 -11.98 -7.37 20.77
CA ASN A 41 -12.15 -8.82 20.81
C ASN A 41 -10.78 -9.51 20.87
N PRO A 42 -10.12 -9.48 22.04
CA PRO A 42 -8.79 -10.09 22.17
C PRO A 42 -8.77 -11.58 21.85
N GLY A 43 -9.92 -12.27 22.05
CA GLY A 43 -10.01 -13.70 21.74
C GLY A 43 -9.90 -14.00 20.26
N ALA A 44 -10.13 -13.04 19.39
CA ALA A 44 -10.00 -13.20 17.93
C ALA A 44 -8.69 -12.63 17.38
N SER A 45 -7.72 -12.29 18.25
CA SER A 45 -6.51 -11.58 17.82
C SER A 45 -5.74 -12.33 16.74
N THR A 46 -5.63 -13.64 16.82
CA THR A 46 -4.91 -14.43 15.82
C THR A 46 -5.59 -14.36 14.46
N LYS A 47 -6.90 -14.49 14.40
CA LYS A 47 -7.65 -14.37 13.13
C LYS A 47 -7.51 -12.98 12.54
N ILE A 48 -7.61 -11.97 13.38
CA ILE A 48 -7.50 -10.57 12.93
C ILE A 48 -6.10 -10.31 12.41
N LEU A 49 -5.08 -10.79 13.11
CA LEU A 49 -3.70 -10.61 12.69
C LEU A 49 -3.43 -11.27 11.34
N VAL A 50 -3.90 -12.50 11.15
CA VAL A 50 -3.71 -13.22 9.89
C VAL A 50 -4.37 -12.45 8.74
N GLN A 51 -5.59 -12.02 8.90
CA GLN A 51 -6.29 -11.25 7.88
C GLN A 51 -5.59 -9.92 7.59
N ALA A 52 -5.11 -9.25 8.63
CA ALA A 52 -4.42 -7.97 8.47
C ALA A 52 -3.10 -8.16 7.71
N ILE A 53 -2.33 -9.18 8.05
CA ILE A 53 -1.06 -9.45 7.36
C ILE A 53 -1.29 -9.76 5.89
N LEU A 54 -2.30 -10.57 5.57
CA LEU A 54 -2.61 -10.88 4.17
C LEU A 54 -3.02 -9.62 3.42
N ALA A 55 -3.87 -8.80 4.00
CA ALA A 55 -4.33 -7.57 3.36
C ALA A 55 -3.18 -6.59 3.16
N ILE A 56 -2.30 -6.46 4.14
CA ILE A 56 -1.12 -5.60 4.05
C ILE A 56 -0.17 -6.10 2.96
N ALA A 57 0.05 -7.41 2.88
CA ALA A 57 0.91 -7.99 1.85
C ALA A 57 0.38 -7.67 0.46
N PHE A 58 -0.93 -7.81 0.23
CA PHE A 58 -1.52 -7.48 -1.05
C PHE A 58 -1.46 -5.98 -1.34
N ALA A 59 -1.67 -5.14 -0.34
CA ALA A 59 -1.57 -3.70 -0.52
C ALA A 59 -0.15 -3.29 -0.92
N GLU A 60 0.85 -3.87 -0.27
CA GLU A 60 2.25 -3.57 -0.59
C GLU A 60 2.66 -4.12 -1.95
N ALA A 61 2.05 -5.20 -2.41
CA ALA A 61 2.32 -5.76 -3.73
C ALA A 61 2.02 -4.76 -4.84
N ILE A 62 1.12 -3.82 -4.60
CA ILE A 62 0.79 -2.77 -5.58
C ILE A 62 2.02 -1.95 -5.94
N VAL A 63 2.89 -1.66 -4.96
CA VAL A 63 4.12 -0.89 -5.21
C VAL A 63 5.06 -1.68 -6.12
N PHE A 64 5.17 -2.98 -5.91
CA PHE A 64 6.00 -3.82 -6.76
C PHE A 64 5.46 -3.84 -8.19
N TYR A 65 4.16 -3.93 -8.37
CA TYR A 65 3.57 -3.85 -9.70
C TYR A 65 3.91 -2.52 -10.36
N ALA A 66 3.81 -1.43 -9.61
CA ALA A 66 4.14 -0.12 -10.14
C ALA A 66 5.60 -0.04 -10.57
N LEU A 67 6.51 -0.59 -9.74
CA LEU A 67 7.94 -0.58 -10.05
C LEU A 67 8.27 -1.39 -11.29
N PHE A 68 7.64 -2.54 -11.48
CA PHE A 68 7.99 -3.44 -12.57
C PHE A 68 7.21 -3.15 -13.85
N LEU A 69 6.01 -2.58 -13.76
CA LEU A 69 5.17 -2.34 -14.92
C LEU A 69 5.33 -0.95 -15.51
N VAL A 70 5.91 -0.02 -14.77
CA VAL A 70 6.21 1.31 -15.29
C VAL A 70 7.43 1.22 -16.19
N LYS A 71 7.28 1.70 -17.42
CA LYS A 71 8.35 1.68 -18.42
C LYS A 71 8.56 3.02 -19.09
#